data_67cf5c246505beb8d37dd889e6bd0e63
#
_entry.id   67cf5c246505beb8d37dd889e6bd0e63
#
_cell.length_a   1.000
_cell.length_b   1.000
_cell.length_c   1.000
_cell.angle_alpha   90.00
_cell.angle_beta   90.00
_cell.angle_gamma   90.00
#
_symmetry.space_group_name_H-M   'P 1'
#
loop_
_entity.id
_entity.type
_entity.pdbx_description
1 polymer ?
#
loop_
_entity_poly.entity_id
_entity_poly.type
_entity_poly.pdbx_seq_one_letter_code
_entity_poly.pdbx_strand_id
1 'polypeptide(L)'
;RQMCIRDRNNSVGKQGLNGWIFALLTLDTMGYKTPEGAEFDRERILDEIVSSQNTDGGFSLSKGESDIDITAMALQAIAPYYNDFSRDDVRKSVGKAVEYLSGKQDSSGTFGSAEADSQVVIALCSLGIDPEADSRFVKSSDLLTAMLSYQNSDGGFSHEKGGDSDELATGQALCALAAQKRFELTMRRIYDMREELSVLQREKLDGINGRLSDISDEESAEKALKLFNDLDCDERTYVRLSLIHI
;
A
#
# COMPACT_ATOMS: atom_id res chain seq x y z
N ARG A 1 -21.61 17.33 7.27
CA ARG A 1 -21.31 18.10 6.03
C ARG A 1 -20.76 17.13 5.03
N GLN A 2 -21.57 16.75 4.03
CA GLN A 2 -21.08 16.02 2.88
C GLN A 2 -20.03 16.88 2.18
N MET A 3 -18.79 16.42 2.17
CA MET A 3 -17.76 17.00 1.34
C MET A 3 -18.13 16.59 -0.09
N CYS A 4 -18.92 17.45 -0.77
CA CYS A 4 -19.10 17.34 -2.19
C CYS A 4 -17.76 17.65 -2.83
N ILE A 5 -17.08 16.65 -3.36
CA ILE A 5 -16.08 16.83 -4.42
C ILE A 5 -16.88 17.24 -5.67
N ARG A 6 -17.51 18.39 -5.61
CA ARG A 6 -18.03 19.11 -6.75
C ARG A 6 -16.88 19.95 -7.28
N ASP A 7 -15.96 19.28 -7.95
CA ASP A 7 -15.07 20.03 -8.79
C ASP A 7 -15.87 20.51 -10.01
N ARG A 8 -16.14 21.81 -10.02
CA ARG A 8 -16.89 22.49 -11.09
C ARG A 8 -16.18 22.45 -12.46
N ASN A 9 -15.04 21.73 -12.57
CA ASN A 9 -14.17 21.78 -13.74
C ASN A 9 -13.64 20.42 -14.23
N ASN A 10 -14.25 19.28 -13.89
CA ASN A 10 -13.74 17.94 -14.27
C ASN A 10 -12.23 17.78 -13.96
N SER A 11 -11.78 18.05 -12.74
CA SER A 11 -10.37 18.31 -12.45
C SER A 11 -9.64 17.23 -11.67
N VAL A 12 -10.27 16.08 -11.35
CA VAL A 12 -9.61 15.00 -10.58
C VAL A 12 -8.28 14.58 -11.24
N GLY A 13 -8.22 14.48 -12.56
CA GLY A 13 -7.01 14.13 -13.29
C GLY A 13 -6.07 15.32 -13.66
N LYS A 14 -6.36 16.57 -13.28
CA LYS A 14 -5.52 17.73 -13.66
C LYS A 14 -4.14 17.73 -13.02
N GLN A 15 -3.99 17.07 -11.87
CA GLN A 15 -2.70 16.89 -11.17
C GLN A 15 -2.01 15.57 -11.57
N GLY A 16 -2.30 15.05 -12.75
CA GLY A 16 -1.82 13.74 -13.17
C GLY A 16 -2.40 12.62 -12.30
N LEU A 17 -1.66 11.54 -12.18
CA LEU A 17 -2.09 10.35 -11.44
C LEU A 17 -2.33 10.62 -9.95
N ASN A 18 -1.60 11.57 -9.35
CA ASN A 18 -1.81 11.95 -7.95
C ASN A 18 -3.24 12.38 -7.65
N GLY A 19 -3.90 13.07 -8.59
CA GLY A 19 -5.31 13.45 -8.42
C GLY A 19 -6.22 12.25 -8.21
N TRP A 20 -6.03 11.19 -8.97
CA TRP A 20 -6.78 9.94 -8.86
C TRP A 20 -6.43 9.16 -7.59
N ILE A 21 -5.13 9.04 -7.26
CA ILE A 21 -4.63 8.38 -6.07
C ILE A 21 -5.25 9.00 -4.81
N PHE A 22 -5.13 10.33 -4.65
CA PHE A 22 -5.67 11.00 -3.46
C PHE A 22 -7.20 11.04 -3.43
N ALA A 23 -7.87 11.04 -4.58
CA ALA A 23 -9.33 10.91 -4.61
C ALA A 23 -9.77 9.55 -4.06
N LEU A 24 -9.12 8.44 -4.47
CA LEU A 24 -9.43 7.11 -3.97
C LEU A 24 -9.13 6.98 -2.47
N LEU A 25 -7.94 7.37 -2.03
CA LEU A 25 -7.56 7.39 -0.62
C LEU A 25 -8.56 8.19 0.22
N THR A 26 -9.01 9.36 -0.27
CA THR A 26 -10.01 10.19 0.45
C THR A 26 -11.35 9.49 0.56
N LEU A 27 -11.83 8.83 -0.49
CA LEU A 27 -13.09 8.08 -0.45
C LEU A 27 -13.01 6.91 0.53
N ASP A 28 -11.86 6.25 0.60
CA ASP A 28 -11.66 5.07 1.43
C ASP A 28 -11.37 5.39 2.90
N THR A 29 -10.77 6.55 3.18
CA THR A 29 -10.36 6.97 4.54
C THR A 29 -11.45 6.76 5.60
N MET A 30 -12.71 7.06 5.28
CA MET A 30 -13.87 6.86 6.16
C MET A 30 -14.96 6.01 5.51
N GLY A 31 -14.67 5.33 4.40
CA GLY A 31 -15.65 4.57 3.64
C GLY A 31 -16.77 5.45 3.06
N TYR A 32 -16.44 6.67 2.60
CA TYR A 32 -17.42 7.60 2.05
C TYR A 32 -18.14 6.99 0.84
N LYS A 33 -19.46 7.11 0.83
CA LYS A 33 -20.27 6.70 -0.33
C LYS A 33 -20.27 7.80 -1.37
N THR A 34 -20.03 7.44 -2.61
CA THR A 34 -20.24 8.33 -3.75
C THR A 34 -21.76 8.45 -4.01
N PRO A 35 -22.26 9.65 -4.35
CA PRO A 35 -23.67 9.79 -4.76
C PRO A 35 -23.99 8.92 -5.97
N GLU A 36 -25.23 8.46 -6.07
CA GLU A 36 -25.71 7.76 -7.26
C GLU A 36 -25.59 8.66 -8.49
N GLY A 37 -25.01 8.14 -9.57
CA GLY A 37 -24.75 8.88 -10.81
C GLY A 37 -23.59 9.89 -10.70
N ALA A 38 -22.72 9.77 -9.69
CA ALA A 38 -21.50 10.56 -9.64
C ALA A 38 -20.62 10.27 -10.88
N GLU A 39 -20.07 11.33 -11.49
CA GLU A 39 -19.17 11.19 -12.66
C GLU A 39 -17.90 10.41 -12.31
N PHE A 40 -17.40 10.59 -11.09
CA PHE A 40 -16.22 9.91 -10.55
C PHE A 40 -16.63 9.14 -9.30
N ASP A 41 -17.06 7.91 -9.51
CA ASP A 41 -17.27 6.95 -8.44
C ASP A 41 -15.95 6.17 -8.14
N ARG A 42 -16.00 5.32 -7.13
CA ARG A 42 -14.83 4.55 -6.67
C ARG A 42 -14.30 3.60 -7.76
N GLU A 43 -15.21 2.95 -8.48
CA GLU A 43 -14.84 2.01 -9.55
C GLU A 43 -14.12 2.72 -10.69
N ARG A 44 -14.65 3.84 -11.16
CA ARG A 44 -14.03 4.62 -12.21
C ARG A 44 -12.67 5.18 -11.79
N ILE A 45 -12.52 5.67 -10.55
CA ILE A 45 -11.24 6.16 -10.05
C ILE A 45 -10.21 5.02 -10.00
N LEU A 46 -10.62 3.84 -9.53
CA LEU A 46 -9.78 2.65 -9.50
C LEU A 46 -9.34 2.24 -10.90
N ASP A 47 -10.27 2.21 -11.87
CA ASP A 47 -9.97 1.88 -13.27
C ASP A 47 -8.99 2.88 -13.90
N GLU A 48 -9.11 4.18 -13.62
CA GLU A 48 -8.18 5.20 -14.11
C GLU A 48 -6.77 4.99 -13.54
N ILE A 49 -6.64 4.61 -12.26
CA ILE A 49 -5.33 4.30 -11.66
C ILE A 49 -4.75 3.06 -12.34
N VAL A 50 -5.49 1.95 -12.39
CA VAL A 50 -5.00 0.67 -12.94
C VAL A 50 -4.62 0.80 -14.42
N SER A 51 -5.42 1.51 -15.22
CA SER A 51 -5.15 1.73 -16.64
C SER A 51 -3.97 2.67 -16.92
N SER A 52 -3.54 3.45 -15.92
CA SER A 52 -2.38 4.34 -16.01
C SER A 52 -1.04 3.63 -15.80
N GLN A 53 -1.05 2.32 -15.50
CA GLN A 53 0.18 1.54 -15.29
C GLN A 53 1.01 1.45 -16.57
N ASN A 54 2.29 1.75 -16.47
CA ASN A 54 3.25 1.63 -17.55
C ASN A 54 3.59 0.15 -17.85
N THR A 55 4.17 -0.08 -19.03
CA THR A 55 4.51 -1.44 -19.49
C THR A 55 5.58 -2.13 -18.65
N ASP A 56 6.42 -1.35 -17.94
CA ASP A 56 7.42 -1.85 -17.00
C ASP A 56 6.86 -2.24 -15.62
N GLY A 57 5.55 -2.03 -15.42
CA GLY A 57 4.85 -2.32 -14.18
C GLY A 57 4.80 -1.18 -13.18
N GLY A 58 5.55 -0.10 -13.37
CA GLY A 58 5.50 1.10 -12.52
C GLY A 58 4.42 2.08 -12.94
N PHE A 59 4.34 3.18 -12.21
CA PHE A 59 3.44 4.29 -12.46
C PHE A 59 4.23 5.60 -12.56
N SER A 60 3.69 6.57 -13.30
CA SER A 60 4.26 7.91 -13.42
C SER A 60 3.21 8.98 -13.15
N LEU A 61 3.63 10.16 -12.72
CA LEU A 61 2.72 11.28 -12.43
C LEU A 61 1.92 11.70 -13.67
N SER A 62 2.57 11.67 -14.83
CA SER A 62 2.00 11.92 -16.15
C SER A 62 2.65 10.94 -17.14
N LYS A 63 2.35 11.06 -18.43
CA LYS A 63 3.01 10.22 -19.45
C LYS A 63 4.53 10.36 -19.36
N GLY A 64 5.25 9.26 -19.16
CA GLY A 64 6.70 9.25 -19.03
C GLY A 64 7.23 8.01 -18.36
N GLU A 65 8.47 8.08 -17.90
CA GLU A 65 9.11 7.00 -17.16
C GLU A 65 8.45 6.77 -15.80
N SER A 66 8.43 5.53 -15.37
CA SER A 66 7.87 5.16 -14.07
C SER A 66 8.72 5.72 -12.93
N ASP A 67 8.05 6.17 -11.90
CA ASP A 67 8.61 6.78 -10.70
C ASP A 67 8.32 5.92 -9.47
N ILE A 68 9.28 5.81 -8.57
CA ILE A 68 9.19 4.95 -7.39
C ILE A 68 8.10 5.46 -6.44
N ASP A 69 8.09 6.76 -6.15
CA ASP A 69 7.15 7.36 -5.21
C ASP A 69 5.72 7.26 -5.74
N ILE A 70 5.51 7.60 -7.01
CA ILE A 70 4.19 7.50 -7.64
C ILE A 70 3.71 6.04 -7.69
N THR A 71 4.61 5.10 -7.96
CA THR A 71 4.29 3.66 -7.95
C THR A 71 3.88 3.21 -6.54
N ALA A 72 4.62 3.59 -5.53
CA ALA A 72 4.30 3.27 -4.14
C ALA A 72 2.96 3.91 -3.70
N MET A 73 2.72 5.17 -4.06
CA MET A 73 1.46 5.87 -3.75
C MET A 73 0.26 5.25 -4.48
N ALA A 74 0.42 4.83 -5.74
CA ALA A 74 -0.61 4.09 -6.46
C ALA A 74 -0.95 2.77 -5.76
N LEU A 75 0.06 2.00 -5.32
CA LEU A 75 -0.12 0.78 -4.55
C LEU A 75 -0.87 1.03 -3.24
N GLN A 76 -0.57 2.11 -2.52
CA GLN A 76 -1.30 2.48 -1.29
C GLN A 76 -2.79 2.68 -1.56
N ALA A 77 -3.13 3.32 -2.67
CA ALA A 77 -4.52 3.59 -3.03
C ALA A 77 -5.28 2.33 -3.47
N ILE A 78 -4.64 1.42 -4.23
CA ILE A 78 -5.30 0.23 -4.75
C ILE A 78 -5.21 -0.99 -3.82
N ALA A 79 -4.42 -0.93 -2.74
CA ALA A 79 -4.24 -2.02 -1.79
C ALA A 79 -5.56 -2.58 -1.21
N PRO A 80 -6.58 -1.77 -0.86
CA PRO A 80 -7.84 -2.30 -0.35
C PRO A 80 -8.58 -3.24 -1.30
N TYR A 81 -8.30 -3.13 -2.61
CA TYR A 81 -8.99 -3.87 -3.68
C TYR A 81 -8.25 -5.13 -4.14
N TYR A 82 -7.04 -5.36 -3.63
CA TYR A 82 -6.21 -6.50 -4.05
C TYR A 82 -6.87 -7.85 -3.79
N ASN A 83 -7.53 -8.01 -2.64
CA ASN A 83 -8.17 -9.25 -2.23
C ASN A 83 -9.61 -9.40 -2.77
N ASP A 84 -10.05 -8.49 -3.65
CA ASP A 84 -11.28 -8.67 -4.40
C ASP A 84 -11.02 -9.55 -5.63
N PHE A 85 -11.43 -10.82 -5.55
CA PHE A 85 -11.23 -11.79 -6.63
C PHE A 85 -12.01 -11.47 -7.91
N SER A 86 -12.95 -10.54 -7.89
CA SER A 86 -13.62 -10.04 -9.09
C SER A 86 -12.75 -9.04 -9.89
N ARG A 87 -11.71 -8.49 -9.26
CA ARG A 87 -10.80 -7.47 -9.81
C ARG A 87 -9.42 -8.07 -10.14
N ASP A 88 -9.39 -8.99 -11.07
CA ASP A 88 -8.14 -9.63 -11.54
C ASP A 88 -7.15 -8.64 -12.17
N ASP A 89 -7.65 -7.56 -12.75
CA ASP A 89 -6.88 -6.43 -13.27
C ASP A 89 -6.09 -5.71 -12.16
N VAL A 90 -6.70 -5.45 -11.01
CA VAL A 90 -6.03 -4.86 -9.83
C VAL A 90 -4.93 -5.79 -9.33
N ARG A 91 -5.23 -7.09 -9.20
CA ARG A 91 -4.26 -8.08 -8.72
C ARG A 91 -3.03 -8.16 -9.63
N LYS A 92 -3.24 -8.18 -10.95
CA LYS A 92 -2.15 -8.15 -11.94
C LYS A 92 -1.35 -6.86 -11.88
N SER A 93 -2.04 -5.73 -11.71
CA SER A 93 -1.40 -4.43 -11.58
C SER A 93 -0.52 -4.34 -10.34
N VAL A 94 -1.04 -4.78 -9.18
CA VAL A 94 -0.28 -4.84 -7.92
C VAL A 94 0.96 -5.73 -8.08
N GLY A 95 0.80 -6.95 -8.63
CA GLY A 95 1.93 -7.86 -8.85
C GLY A 95 3.07 -7.23 -9.65
N LYS A 96 2.74 -6.61 -10.80
CA LYS A 96 3.73 -5.91 -11.64
C LYS A 96 4.39 -4.74 -10.94
N ALA A 97 3.62 -3.95 -10.17
CA ALA A 97 4.17 -2.79 -9.45
C ALA A 97 5.11 -3.21 -8.30
N VAL A 98 4.79 -4.29 -7.60
CA VAL A 98 5.68 -4.87 -6.57
C VAL A 98 6.98 -5.39 -7.21
N GLU A 99 6.89 -6.08 -8.37
CA GLU A 99 8.07 -6.51 -9.12
C GLU A 99 8.92 -5.32 -9.60
N TYR A 100 8.28 -4.27 -10.13
CA TYR A 100 8.95 -3.04 -10.52
C TYR A 100 9.72 -2.43 -9.34
N LEU A 101 9.08 -2.24 -8.18
CA LEU A 101 9.74 -1.69 -6.99
C LEU A 101 10.90 -2.58 -6.52
N SER A 102 10.69 -3.91 -6.43
CA SER A 102 11.77 -4.84 -6.04
C SER A 102 12.98 -4.75 -6.97
N GLY A 103 12.75 -4.55 -8.28
CA GLY A 103 13.81 -4.37 -9.27
C GLY A 103 14.51 -3.01 -9.22
N LYS A 104 13.90 -2.01 -8.58
CA LYS A 104 14.48 -0.66 -8.42
C LYS A 104 15.25 -0.46 -7.12
N GLN A 105 15.03 -1.33 -6.14
CA GLN A 105 15.78 -1.31 -4.88
C GLN A 105 17.25 -1.61 -5.13
N ASP A 106 18.14 -0.78 -4.61
CA ASP A 106 19.58 -0.98 -4.77
C ASP A 106 20.14 -2.11 -3.87
N SER A 107 21.41 -2.44 -4.04
CA SER A 107 22.06 -3.51 -3.27
C SER A 107 22.18 -3.21 -1.77
N SER A 108 22.07 -1.96 -1.35
CA SER A 108 22.07 -1.56 0.07
C SER A 108 20.71 -1.67 0.73
N GLY A 109 19.64 -1.88 -0.06
CA GLY A 109 18.27 -2.02 0.43
C GLY A 109 17.46 -0.73 0.38
N THR A 110 17.98 0.36 -0.22
CA THR A 110 17.29 1.65 -0.32
C THR A 110 16.80 1.95 -1.74
N PHE A 111 15.91 2.93 -1.86
CA PHE A 111 15.48 3.53 -3.12
C PHE A 111 16.11 4.90 -3.38
N GLY A 112 17.11 5.30 -2.55
CA GLY A 112 17.97 6.46 -2.77
C GLY A 112 17.61 7.70 -1.96
N SER A 113 16.42 7.75 -1.33
CA SER A 113 16.03 8.82 -0.41
C SER A 113 15.15 8.29 0.72
N ALA A 114 15.11 9.02 1.84
CA ALA A 114 14.25 8.66 2.97
C ALA A 114 12.76 8.67 2.59
N GLU A 115 12.36 9.58 1.70
CA GLU A 115 10.99 9.70 1.22
C GLU A 115 10.59 8.51 0.38
N ALA A 116 11.43 8.11 -0.60
CA ALA A 116 11.15 6.96 -1.46
C ALA A 116 11.08 5.67 -0.64
N ASP A 117 12.03 5.43 0.27
CA ASP A 117 11.99 4.29 1.19
C ASP A 117 10.71 4.29 2.02
N SER A 118 10.32 5.46 2.56
CA SER A 118 9.10 5.63 3.37
C SER A 118 7.83 5.33 2.58
N GLN A 119 7.71 5.84 1.34
CA GLN A 119 6.55 5.56 0.49
C GLN A 119 6.43 4.08 0.18
N VAL A 120 7.54 3.39 -0.09
CA VAL A 120 7.53 1.94 -0.36
C VAL A 120 7.19 1.15 0.90
N VAL A 121 7.73 1.50 2.08
CA VAL A 121 7.33 0.87 3.37
C VAL A 121 5.81 0.99 3.57
N ILE A 122 5.22 2.19 3.39
CA ILE A 122 3.77 2.39 3.53
C ILE A 122 3.00 1.51 2.52
N ALA A 123 3.47 1.43 1.27
CA ALA A 123 2.83 0.63 0.24
C ALA A 123 2.84 -0.87 0.57
N LEU A 124 3.99 -1.40 0.99
CA LEU A 124 4.12 -2.81 1.39
C LEU A 124 3.24 -3.15 2.59
N CYS A 125 3.29 -2.34 3.65
CA CYS A 125 2.42 -2.51 4.81
C CYS A 125 0.93 -2.46 4.42
N SER A 126 0.56 -1.56 3.48
CA SER A 126 -0.81 -1.46 2.98
C SER A 126 -1.27 -2.70 2.22
N LEU A 127 -0.34 -3.39 1.55
CA LEU A 127 -0.57 -4.64 0.84
C LEU A 127 -0.47 -5.88 1.74
N GLY A 128 -0.11 -5.73 3.01
CA GLY A 128 0.13 -6.87 3.90
C GLY A 128 1.47 -7.57 3.64
N ILE A 129 2.43 -6.89 3.00
CA ILE A 129 3.78 -7.37 2.75
C ILE A 129 4.71 -6.82 3.84
N ASP A 130 5.51 -7.71 4.44
CA ASP A 130 6.45 -7.33 5.50
C ASP A 130 7.72 -6.71 4.90
N PRO A 131 8.00 -5.41 5.11
CA PRO A 131 9.19 -4.76 4.56
C PRO A 131 10.51 -5.23 5.19
N GLU A 132 10.47 -5.92 6.34
CA GLU A 132 11.64 -6.47 7.03
C GLU A 132 11.93 -7.92 6.63
N ALA A 133 10.92 -8.68 6.21
CA ALA A 133 11.05 -10.13 6.01
C ALA A 133 10.81 -10.60 4.57
N ASP A 134 10.13 -9.84 3.72
CA ASP A 134 9.85 -10.26 2.34
C ASP A 134 11.15 -10.27 1.52
N SER A 135 11.51 -11.45 1.01
CA SER A 135 12.78 -11.68 0.30
C SER A 135 12.97 -10.81 -0.95
N ARG A 136 11.90 -10.25 -1.51
CA ARG A 136 11.97 -9.30 -2.63
C ARG A 136 12.57 -7.98 -2.21
N PHE A 137 12.40 -7.58 -0.93
CA PHE A 137 12.81 -6.29 -0.38
C PHE A 137 13.93 -6.37 0.66
N VAL A 138 14.49 -7.57 0.87
CA VAL A 138 15.69 -7.80 1.68
C VAL A 138 16.90 -7.93 0.75
N LYS A 139 17.87 -7.00 0.85
CA LYS A 139 19.13 -6.98 0.13
C LYS A 139 20.29 -7.17 1.11
N SER A 140 21.27 -6.25 1.18
CA SER A 140 22.27 -6.26 2.26
C SER A 140 21.67 -5.83 3.62
N SER A 141 20.57 -5.10 3.59
CA SER A 141 19.65 -4.87 4.72
C SER A 141 18.20 -5.00 4.23
N ASP A 142 17.24 -5.15 5.15
CA ASP A 142 15.85 -4.98 4.89
C ASP A 142 15.51 -3.50 4.65
N LEU A 143 14.32 -3.24 4.06
CA LEU A 143 13.93 -1.90 3.67
C LEU A 143 13.72 -0.97 4.88
N LEU A 144 13.18 -1.47 5.99
CA LEU A 144 12.95 -0.64 7.17
C LEU A 144 14.27 -0.18 7.78
N THR A 145 15.27 -1.10 7.92
CA THR A 145 16.62 -0.78 8.35
C THR A 145 17.30 0.21 7.41
N ALA A 146 17.14 0.06 6.09
CA ALA A 146 17.66 0.98 5.09
C ALA A 146 17.07 2.39 5.27
N MET A 147 15.77 2.52 5.44
CA MET A 147 15.07 3.79 5.71
C MET A 147 15.57 4.42 7.02
N LEU A 148 15.70 3.64 8.10
CA LEU A 148 16.18 4.13 9.39
C LEU A 148 17.62 4.67 9.33
N SER A 149 18.43 4.28 8.33
CA SER A 149 19.79 4.79 8.15
C SER A 149 19.87 6.27 7.74
N TYR A 150 18.73 6.90 7.40
CA TYR A 150 18.62 8.35 7.15
C TYR A 150 18.33 9.16 8.43
N GLN A 151 18.13 8.49 9.58
CA GLN A 151 17.85 9.17 10.83
C GLN A 151 19.10 9.84 11.41
N ASN A 152 18.98 11.11 11.78
CA ASN A 152 20.01 11.89 12.41
C ASN A 152 19.94 11.82 13.95
N SER A 153 21.01 12.28 14.62
CA SER A 153 21.10 12.27 16.09
C SER A 153 20.08 13.17 16.79
N ASP A 154 19.48 14.13 16.09
CA ASP A 154 18.38 14.98 16.59
C ASP A 154 17.01 14.28 16.53
N GLY A 155 16.95 13.07 15.96
CA GLY A 155 15.75 12.27 15.79
C GLY A 155 15.02 12.53 14.48
N GLY A 156 15.37 13.54 13.69
CA GLY A 156 14.84 13.81 12.36
C GLY A 156 15.46 12.92 11.30
N PHE A 157 14.89 12.97 10.10
CA PHE A 157 15.40 12.25 8.93
C PHE A 157 15.86 13.24 7.88
N SER A 158 16.97 12.91 7.20
CA SER A 158 17.47 13.69 6.06
C SER A 158 16.99 13.09 4.74
N HIS A 159 16.87 13.92 3.71
CA HIS A 159 16.56 13.46 2.34
C HIS A 159 17.62 12.48 1.83
N GLU A 160 18.90 12.85 1.97
CA GLU A 160 20.04 12.01 1.61
C GLU A 160 20.83 11.63 2.86
N LYS A 161 21.51 10.48 2.84
CA LYS A 161 22.33 10.00 3.97
C LYS A 161 23.43 11.01 4.31
N GLY A 162 23.45 11.44 5.58
CA GLY A 162 24.42 12.41 6.09
C GLY A 162 24.09 13.87 5.83
N GLY A 163 22.93 14.15 5.24
CA GLY A 163 22.37 15.51 5.15
C GLY A 163 21.76 15.99 6.47
N ASP A 164 21.33 17.25 6.51
CA ASP A 164 20.57 17.81 7.63
C ASP A 164 19.16 17.24 7.69
N SER A 165 18.55 17.22 8.89
CA SER A 165 17.17 16.80 9.07
C SER A 165 16.21 17.73 8.32
N ASP A 166 15.26 17.11 7.61
CA ASP A 166 14.26 17.76 6.76
C ASP A 166 12.86 17.44 7.24
N GLU A 167 11.95 18.43 7.19
CA GLU A 167 10.58 18.27 7.69
C GLU A 167 9.79 17.26 6.84
N LEU A 168 9.98 17.25 5.52
CA LEU A 168 9.27 16.35 4.61
C LEU A 168 9.76 14.90 4.82
N ALA A 169 11.09 14.68 4.80
CA ALA A 169 11.69 13.38 5.04
C ALA A 169 11.29 12.83 6.41
N THR A 170 11.36 13.66 7.46
CA THR A 170 10.96 13.27 8.82
C THR A 170 9.47 12.93 8.90
N GLY A 171 8.61 13.73 8.28
CA GLY A 171 7.16 13.49 8.27
C GLY A 171 6.79 12.20 7.54
N GLN A 172 7.42 11.91 6.40
CA GLN A 172 7.17 10.67 5.66
C GLN A 172 7.73 9.45 6.38
N ALA A 173 8.92 9.52 6.97
CA ALA A 173 9.47 8.45 7.78
C ALA A 173 8.59 8.14 9.01
N LEU A 174 8.04 9.16 9.67
CA LEU A 174 7.09 8.95 10.77
C LEU A 174 5.82 8.22 10.29
N CYS A 175 5.29 8.57 9.12
CA CYS A 175 4.16 7.84 8.52
C CYS A 175 4.53 6.39 8.21
N ALA A 176 5.72 6.13 7.68
CA ALA A 176 6.20 4.77 7.39
C ALA A 176 6.34 3.93 8.68
N LEU A 177 6.94 4.49 9.72
CA LEU A 177 7.06 3.83 11.04
C LEU A 177 5.68 3.55 11.66
N ALA A 178 4.74 4.48 11.52
CA ALA A 178 3.36 4.27 11.96
C ALA A 178 2.67 3.16 11.14
N ALA A 179 2.89 3.10 9.81
CA ALA A 179 2.35 2.05 8.96
C ALA A 179 2.92 0.68 9.34
N GLN A 180 4.24 0.57 9.55
CA GLN A 180 4.89 -0.65 10.03
C GLN A 180 4.32 -1.10 11.37
N LYS A 181 4.21 -0.18 12.33
CA LYS A 181 3.64 -0.51 13.65
C LYS A 181 2.21 -1.00 13.58
N ARG A 182 1.39 -0.38 12.74
CA ARG A 182 0.00 -0.82 12.50
C ARG A 182 -0.06 -2.19 11.84
N PHE A 183 0.84 -2.45 10.87
CA PHE A 183 0.97 -3.75 10.22
C PHE A 183 1.33 -4.86 11.23
N GLU A 184 2.34 -4.65 12.09
CA GLU A 184 2.74 -5.60 13.14
C GLU A 184 1.58 -5.96 14.09
N LEU A 185 0.76 -4.98 14.43
CA LEU A 185 -0.36 -5.12 15.36
C LEU A 185 -1.68 -5.54 14.69
N THR A 186 -1.65 -5.87 13.41
CA THR A 186 -2.85 -6.22 12.60
C THR A 186 -3.97 -5.18 12.76
N MET A 187 -3.56 -3.91 12.70
CA MET A 187 -4.45 -2.75 12.75
C MET A 187 -4.85 -2.31 11.34
N ARG A 188 -5.82 -1.40 11.25
CA ARG A 188 -6.18 -0.79 9.97
C ARG A 188 -4.99 -0.07 9.34
N ARG A 189 -4.96 0.04 8.00
CA ARG A 189 -3.92 0.77 7.24
C ARG A 189 -3.83 2.22 7.71
N ILE A 190 -2.67 2.84 7.51
CA ILE A 190 -2.41 4.20 8.02
C ILE A 190 -3.43 5.25 7.52
N TYR A 191 -3.99 5.08 6.33
CA TYR A 191 -4.98 6.01 5.77
C TYR A 191 -6.44 5.57 5.97
N ASP A 192 -6.68 4.45 6.63
CA ASP A 192 -8.02 4.00 7.01
C ASP A 192 -8.35 4.53 8.42
N MET A 193 -9.15 5.59 8.47
CA MET A 193 -9.51 6.31 9.69
C MET A 193 -10.86 5.85 10.27
N ARG A 194 -11.42 4.75 9.79
CA ARG A 194 -12.61 4.13 10.36
C ARG A 194 -12.32 3.61 11.77
N GLU A 195 -13.36 3.24 12.50
CA GLU A 195 -13.21 2.60 13.81
C GLU A 195 -12.24 1.41 13.71
N GLU A 196 -11.30 1.31 14.64
CA GLU A 196 -10.24 0.31 14.63
C GLU A 196 -10.81 -1.12 14.75
N LEU A 197 -10.10 -2.09 14.19
CA LEU A 197 -10.46 -3.50 14.31
C LEU A 197 -10.54 -3.91 15.79
N SER A 198 -11.62 -4.57 16.17
CA SER A 198 -11.76 -5.13 17.51
C SER A 198 -10.68 -6.18 17.78
N VAL A 199 -10.44 -6.46 19.05
CA VAL A 199 -9.48 -7.51 19.45
C VAL A 199 -9.85 -8.86 18.82
N LEU A 200 -11.14 -9.22 18.79
CA LEU A 200 -11.62 -10.47 18.19
C LEU A 200 -11.34 -10.53 16.66
N GLN A 201 -11.54 -9.43 15.94
CA GLN A 201 -11.24 -9.38 14.50
C GLN A 201 -9.73 -9.52 14.24
N ARG A 202 -8.89 -8.87 15.04
CA ARG A 202 -7.43 -9.00 14.94
C ARG A 202 -6.97 -10.42 15.23
N GLU A 203 -7.44 -11.05 16.30
CA GLU A 203 -7.13 -12.45 16.63
C GLU A 203 -7.55 -13.42 15.50
N LYS A 204 -8.71 -13.18 14.88
CA LYS A 204 -9.19 -13.95 13.72
C LYS A 204 -8.26 -13.78 12.51
N LEU A 205 -7.84 -12.57 12.20
CA LEU A 205 -6.92 -12.26 11.10
C LEU A 205 -5.52 -12.84 11.35
N ASP A 206 -5.00 -12.72 12.57
CA ASP A 206 -3.71 -13.30 12.95
C ASP A 206 -3.74 -14.84 12.85
N GLY A 207 -4.84 -15.46 13.24
CA GLY A 207 -5.03 -16.91 13.08
C GLY A 207 -5.07 -17.35 11.62
N ILE A 208 -5.65 -16.56 10.73
CA ILE A 208 -5.67 -16.83 9.28
C ILE A 208 -4.29 -16.60 8.67
N ASN A 209 -3.66 -15.49 8.98
CA ASN A 209 -2.32 -15.16 8.49
C ASN A 209 -1.30 -16.24 8.91
N GLY A 210 -1.37 -16.74 10.14
CA GLY A 210 -0.55 -17.87 10.60
C GLY A 210 -0.79 -19.15 9.80
N ARG A 211 -2.05 -19.47 9.47
CA ARG A 211 -2.36 -20.67 8.65
C ARG A 211 -1.92 -20.53 7.20
N LEU A 212 -1.99 -19.32 6.64
CA LEU A 212 -1.52 -19.06 5.28
C LEU A 212 0.00 -19.20 5.18
N SER A 213 0.76 -18.85 6.24
CA SER A 213 2.21 -19.06 6.28
C SER A 213 2.62 -20.54 6.39
N ASP A 214 1.73 -21.40 6.87
CA ASP A 214 2.01 -22.81 7.15
C ASP A 214 1.46 -23.76 6.06
N ILE A 215 1.04 -23.23 4.90
CA ILE A 215 0.54 -24.06 3.81
C ILE A 215 1.69 -24.91 3.25
N SER A 216 1.53 -26.24 3.35
CA SER A 216 2.50 -27.23 2.89
C SER A 216 1.90 -28.27 1.91
N ASP A 217 0.57 -28.35 1.83
CA ASP A 217 -0.16 -29.31 1.02
C ASP A 217 -1.56 -28.77 0.64
N GLU A 218 -2.26 -29.51 -0.22
CA GLU A 218 -3.59 -29.16 -0.74
C GLU A 218 -4.64 -29.07 0.38
N GLU A 219 -4.57 -29.95 1.39
CA GLU A 219 -5.53 -29.95 2.50
C GLU A 219 -5.39 -28.69 3.37
N SER A 220 -4.15 -28.24 3.64
CA SER A 220 -3.88 -27.00 4.38
C SER A 220 -4.31 -25.77 3.56
N ALA A 221 -4.12 -25.79 2.24
CA ALA A 221 -4.58 -24.73 1.33
C ALA A 221 -6.11 -24.61 1.31
N GLU A 222 -6.84 -25.74 1.19
CA GLU A 222 -8.31 -25.75 1.24
C GLU A 222 -8.86 -25.21 2.57
N LYS A 223 -8.24 -25.57 3.70
CA LYS A 223 -8.62 -25.07 5.02
C LYS A 223 -8.40 -23.56 5.12
N ALA A 224 -7.27 -23.06 4.64
CA ALA A 224 -6.97 -21.63 4.63
C ALA A 224 -7.96 -20.86 3.74
N LEU A 225 -8.25 -21.37 2.54
CA LEU A 225 -9.22 -20.79 1.61
C LEU A 225 -10.63 -20.73 2.20
N LYS A 226 -11.05 -21.78 2.92
CA LYS A 226 -12.35 -21.77 3.60
C LYS A 226 -12.42 -20.66 4.64
N LEU A 227 -11.38 -20.51 5.48
CA LEU A 227 -11.32 -19.45 6.48
C LEU A 227 -11.32 -18.06 5.85
N PHE A 228 -10.59 -17.89 4.74
CA PHE A 228 -10.61 -16.64 3.98
C PHE A 228 -12.01 -16.32 3.44
N ASN A 229 -12.73 -17.31 2.92
CA ASN A 229 -14.09 -17.14 2.42
C ASN A 229 -15.11 -16.82 3.52
N ASP A 230 -14.85 -17.21 4.78
CA ASP A 230 -15.66 -16.88 5.95
C ASP A 230 -15.43 -15.45 6.49
N LEU A 231 -14.46 -14.72 5.94
CA LEU A 231 -14.22 -13.31 6.23
C LEU A 231 -15.24 -12.42 5.52
N ASP A 232 -15.63 -11.32 6.14
CA ASP A 232 -16.35 -10.27 5.44
C ASP A 232 -15.43 -9.49 4.47
N CYS A 233 -16.04 -8.64 3.63
CA CYS A 233 -15.28 -7.90 2.62
C CYS A 233 -14.23 -6.97 3.23
N ASP A 234 -14.49 -6.39 4.41
CA ASP A 234 -13.57 -5.50 5.10
C ASP A 234 -12.40 -6.30 5.70
N GLU A 235 -12.68 -7.38 6.41
CA GLU A 235 -11.68 -8.28 6.99
C GLU A 235 -10.73 -8.86 5.94
N ARG A 236 -11.24 -9.28 4.77
CA ARG A 236 -10.41 -9.82 3.66
C ARG A 236 -9.34 -8.85 3.22
N THR A 237 -9.60 -7.55 3.27
CA THR A 237 -8.64 -6.54 2.84
C THR A 237 -7.39 -6.48 3.72
N TYR A 238 -7.42 -7.07 4.93
CA TYR A 238 -6.31 -7.11 5.91
C TYR A 238 -5.58 -8.46 5.96
N VAL A 239 -5.94 -9.42 5.12
CA VAL A 239 -5.18 -10.66 4.99
C VAL A 239 -3.86 -10.37 4.30
N ARG A 240 -2.76 -10.89 4.85
CA ARG A 240 -1.39 -10.61 4.39
C ARG A 240 -1.13 -11.24 3.01
N LEU A 241 -0.70 -10.41 2.10
CA LEU A 241 -0.54 -10.73 0.69
C LEU A 241 0.65 -11.64 0.40
N SER A 242 1.75 -11.48 1.14
CA SER A 242 2.93 -12.35 1.03
C SER A 242 2.63 -13.83 1.28
N LEU A 243 1.45 -14.11 1.86
CA LEU A 243 1.00 -15.44 2.22
C LEU A 243 0.00 -16.04 1.21
N ILE A 244 -0.47 -15.28 0.22
CA ILE A 244 -1.49 -15.71 -0.76
C ILE A 244 -0.85 -16.15 -2.10
N HIS A 245 0.42 -16.46 -2.13
CA HIS A 245 1.03 -17.10 -3.31
C HIS A 245 0.63 -18.58 -3.39
N ILE A 246 -0.66 -18.81 -3.68
CA ILE A 246 -1.20 -20.13 -4.02
C ILE A 246 -1.68 -20.10 -5.46
#